data_5f6e550a6d46c94291e2662a32ea19fe
#
_entry.id   5f6e550a6d46c94291e2662a32ea19fe
#
_cell.length_a   1.000
_cell.length_b   1.000
_cell.length_c   1.000
_cell.angle_alpha   90.00
_cell.angle_beta   90.00
_cell.angle_gamma   90.00
#
_symmetry.space_group_name_H-M   'P 1'
#
loop_
_entity.id
_entity.type
_entity.pdbx_description
1 polymer ?
#
loop_
_entity_poly.entity_id
_entity_poly.type
_entity_poly.pdbx_seq_one_letter_code
_entity_poly.pdbx_strand_id
1 'polypeptide(L)'
;MEIVLNFALRTVFLYFLGKEYAGINGVLSGVLQVLNLANLGIDGAIVYAMYKPLAEKNIDQSKAFVAFYRKAYRLIGFIILAVGLALIPVLPYLLKDSTELVDIRVVYCLYLADTAASYWFFSYLTTVLQADQRKYVMTRVTYFTQIASTAAKAVVLFALRGTPVLCFYVYTGTGMVFTVMRNLLLRVRCRRLYPWLKEKDARPLTKEERGGIFRNVVGMFSNNVCRVLNDGIDTTVISAMVGVANSGVFTNYILLRQYVIGILRTVLDPLTASVGNLCAVESAEKKESFFNRLQFTCFWLYGFSAIGLWIVSDHFIAGVWLHSTEWLLPAASVLFYALNLAIEGMAKAVIIYRDANGLFWQTKYRYIFSSVFNAVISIILVGPAGMGVTGALVGTTASLFIMLSFDPVLVFREVFHKKAWGYYRTYLGYLALTAATGALVYVLVLPFSEYTVVNFLVRLLLCLVVPNGLWFLLFRKNENFLYLRDTAFGILHGLKKKFRKV
;
A
#
# COMPACT_ATOMS: atom_id res chain seq x y z
N MET A 1 12.61 -8.57 8.15
CA MET A 1 12.13 -9.88 8.67
C MET A 1 10.71 -10.19 8.18
N GLU A 2 9.73 -9.29 8.34
CA GLU A 2 8.32 -9.49 7.89
C GLU A 2 8.23 -9.82 6.38
N ILE A 3 8.92 -9.05 5.54
CA ILE A 3 8.97 -9.25 4.08
C ILE A 3 9.42 -10.68 3.74
N VAL A 4 10.52 -11.13 4.35
CA VAL A 4 11.08 -12.47 4.09
C VAL A 4 10.12 -13.56 4.54
N LEU A 5 9.49 -13.41 5.70
CA LEU A 5 8.52 -14.38 6.22
C LEU A 5 7.27 -14.48 5.36
N ASN A 6 6.71 -13.34 4.95
CA ASN A 6 5.53 -13.32 4.07
C ASN A 6 5.85 -13.88 2.69
N PHE A 7 7.06 -13.62 2.19
CA PHE A 7 7.51 -14.15 0.91
C PHE A 7 7.69 -15.67 0.99
N ALA A 8 8.34 -16.18 2.04
CA ALA A 8 8.51 -17.62 2.27
C ALA A 8 7.15 -18.32 2.42
N LEU A 9 6.23 -17.75 3.21
CA LEU A 9 4.88 -18.30 3.35
C LEU A 9 4.13 -18.31 2.01
N ARG A 10 4.26 -17.25 1.21
CA ARG A 10 3.65 -17.18 -0.12
C ARG A 10 4.20 -18.27 -1.04
N THR A 11 5.51 -18.49 -1.02
CA THR A 11 6.15 -19.55 -1.81
C THR A 11 5.59 -20.93 -1.44
N VAL A 12 5.52 -21.24 -0.14
CA VAL A 12 4.96 -22.52 0.35
C VAL A 12 3.48 -22.64 -0.02
N PHE A 13 2.72 -21.55 0.08
CA PHE A 13 1.32 -21.51 -0.31
C PHE A 13 1.13 -21.83 -1.81
N LEU A 14 1.91 -21.19 -2.68
CA LEU A 14 1.84 -21.40 -4.12
C LEU A 14 2.27 -22.82 -4.53
N TYR A 15 3.25 -23.36 -3.84
CA TYR A 15 3.73 -24.72 -4.10
C TYR A 15 2.68 -25.81 -3.78
N PHE A 16 1.93 -25.66 -2.68
CA PHE A 16 0.94 -26.67 -2.26
C PHE A 16 -0.48 -26.41 -2.81
N LEU A 17 -0.89 -25.16 -2.99
CA LEU A 17 -2.27 -24.80 -3.35
C LEU A 17 -2.41 -24.28 -4.79
N GLY A 18 -1.35 -23.74 -5.38
CA GLY A 18 -1.36 -23.30 -6.77
C GLY A 18 -1.94 -21.88 -7.00
N LYS A 19 -2.07 -21.53 -8.28
CA LYS A 19 -2.44 -20.18 -8.75
C LYS A 19 -3.92 -19.85 -8.54
N GLU A 20 -4.78 -20.84 -8.63
CA GLU A 20 -6.23 -20.67 -8.47
C GLU A 20 -6.57 -20.24 -7.04
N TYR A 21 -6.05 -20.95 -6.03
CA TYR A 21 -6.22 -20.57 -4.61
C TYR A 21 -5.56 -19.22 -4.30
N ALA A 22 -4.46 -18.90 -4.96
CA ALA A 22 -3.81 -17.61 -4.85
C ALA A 22 -4.68 -16.48 -5.43
N GLY A 23 -5.37 -16.75 -6.53
CA GLY A 23 -6.34 -15.84 -7.13
C GLY A 23 -7.55 -15.61 -6.22
N ILE A 24 -8.15 -16.69 -5.69
CA ILE A 24 -9.25 -16.60 -4.72
C ILE A 24 -8.84 -15.74 -3.51
N ASN A 25 -7.67 -16.02 -2.93
CA ASN A 25 -7.13 -15.25 -1.82
C ASN A 25 -6.93 -13.75 -2.18
N GLY A 26 -6.42 -13.47 -3.37
CA GLY A 26 -6.19 -12.11 -3.87
C GLY A 26 -7.49 -11.33 -4.02
N VAL A 27 -8.48 -11.92 -4.70
CA VAL A 27 -9.80 -11.30 -4.94
C VAL A 27 -10.55 -11.07 -3.62
N LEU A 28 -10.63 -12.09 -2.77
CA LEU A 28 -11.33 -11.96 -1.48
C LEU A 28 -10.64 -10.93 -0.58
N SER A 29 -9.31 -10.88 -0.56
CA SER A 29 -8.57 -9.83 0.15
C SER A 29 -8.85 -8.44 -0.42
N GLY A 30 -8.95 -8.29 -1.75
CA GLY A 30 -9.31 -7.03 -2.41
C GLY A 30 -10.73 -6.56 -2.05
N VAL A 31 -11.72 -7.46 -2.13
CA VAL A 31 -13.11 -7.16 -1.72
C VAL A 31 -13.19 -6.71 -0.27
N LEU A 32 -12.50 -7.41 0.63
CA LEU A 32 -12.49 -7.05 2.05
C LEU A 32 -11.70 -5.77 2.33
N GLN A 33 -10.68 -5.47 1.56
CA GLN A 33 -9.97 -4.20 1.63
C GLN A 33 -10.91 -3.04 1.31
N VAL A 34 -11.79 -3.20 0.33
CA VAL A 34 -12.87 -2.22 0.03
C VAL A 34 -13.83 -2.09 1.20
N LEU A 35 -14.27 -3.19 1.82
CA LEU A 35 -15.13 -3.15 3.01
C LEU A 35 -14.45 -2.47 4.21
N ASN A 36 -13.15 -2.63 4.37
CA ASN A 36 -12.35 -1.96 5.40
C ASN A 36 -12.22 -0.43 5.19
N LEU A 37 -12.68 0.11 4.06
CA LEU A 37 -12.71 1.56 3.81
C LEU A 37 -13.45 2.33 4.91
N ALA A 38 -14.45 1.74 5.53
CA ALA A 38 -15.19 2.35 6.65
C ALA A 38 -14.27 2.78 7.81
N ASN A 39 -13.08 2.18 7.94
CA ASN A 39 -12.10 2.51 8.99
C ASN A 39 -11.10 3.61 8.61
N LEU A 40 -10.85 3.83 7.33
CA LEU A 40 -9.69 4.59 6.85
C LEU A 40 -9.65 6.08 7.24
N GLY A 41 -10.74 6.65 7.75
CA GLY A 41 -10.74 8.02 8.26
C GLY A 41 -10.83 8.10 9.78
N ILE A 42 -11.35 7.06 10.42
CA ILE A 42 -11.72 7.07 11.83
C ILE A 42 -10.49 6.97 12.72
N ASP A 43 -9.57 6.04 12.45
CA ASP A 43 -8.37 5.85 13.26
C ASP A 43 -7.52 7.12 13.37
N GLY A 44 -7.23 7.76 12.25
CA GLY A 44 -6.39 8.96 12.24
C GLY A 44 -7.05 10.17 12.91
N ALA A 45 -8.34 10.40 12.63
CA ALA A 45 -9.10 11.50 13.22
C ALA A 45 -9.14 11.39 14.76
N ILE A 46 -9.20 10.20 15.23
CA ILE A 46 -9.33 9.83 16.62
C ILE A 46 -8.00 9.91 17.36
N VAL A 47 -6.93 9.38 16.76
CA VAL A 47 -5.57 9.57 17.29
C VAL A 47 -5.29 11.06 17.45
N TYR A 48 -5.64 11.87 16.44
CA TYR A 48 -5.49 13.32 16.50
C TYR A 48 -6.27 13.96 17.66
N ALA A 49 -7.55 13.59 17.81
CA ALA A 49 -8.40 14.12 18.90
C ALA A 49 -7.89 13.73 20.30
N MET A 50 -7.17 12.61 20.42
CA MET A 50 -6.62 12.13 21.69
C MET A 50 -5.28 12.75 22.07
N TYR A 51 -4.55 13.42 21.18
CA TYR A 51 -3.24 14.00 21.51
C TYR A 51 -3.33 15.01 22.65
N LYS A 52 -4.25 15.98 22.58
CA LYS A 52 -4.39 17.02 23.58
C LYS A 52 -4.81 16.47 24.96
N PRO A 53 -5.90 15.67 25.10
CA PRO A 53 -6.29 15.11 26.39
C PRO A 53 -5.22 14.25 27.05
N LEU A 54 -4.47 13.45 26.28
CA LEU A 54 -3.40 12.62 26.83
C LEU A 54 -2.19 13.45 27.27
N ALA A 55 -1.81 14.49 26.50
CA ALA A 55 -0.72 15.40 26.86
C ALA A 55 -1.04 16.19 28.14
N GLU A 56 -2.29 16.66 28.29
CA GLU A 56 -2.79 17.38 29.48
C GLU A 56 -3.15 16.45 30.64
N LYS A 57 -2.98 15.12 30.48
CA LYS A 57 -3.38 14.10 31.47
C LYS A 57 -4.85 14.17 31.88
N ASN A 58 -5.71 14.68 30.99
CA ASN A 58 -7.15 14.74 31.21
C ASN A 58 -7.76 13.34 30.99
N ILE A 59 -7.82 12.57 32.09
CA ILE A 59 -8.27 11.17 32.07
C ILE A 59 -9.75 11.08 31.71
N ASP A 60 -10.60 11.99 32.20
CA ASP A 60 -12.04 11.94 31.97
C ASP A 60 -12.40 12.15 30.49
N GLN A 61 -11.73 13.11 29.84
CA GLN A 61 -11.89 13.33 28.42
C GLN A 61 -11.33 12.14 27.61
N SER A 62 -10.19 11.60 28.00
CA SER A 62 -9.60 10.41 27.36
C SER A 62 -10.51 9.19 27.46
N LYS A 63 -11.17 8.95 28.63
CA LYS A 63 -12.19 7.92 28.80
C LYS A 63 -13.40 8.14 27.88
N ALA A 64 -13.87 9.38 27.76
CA ALA A 64 -15.00 9.73 26.89
C ALA A 64 -14.71 9.39 25.42
N PHE A 65 -13.50 9.74 24.93
CA PHE A 65 -13.06 9.39 23.59
C PHE A 65 -12.99 7.87 23.40
N VAL A 66 -12.36 7.13 24.30
CA VAL A 66 -12.24 5.66 24.20
C VAL A 66 -13.62 4.99 24.24
N ALA A 67 -14.57 5.48 25.06
CA ALA A 67 -15.93 4.96 25.11
C ALA A 67 -16.69 5.21 23.79
N PHE A 68 -16.52 6.40 23.19
CA PHE A 68 -17.09 6.71 21.87
C PHE A 68 -16.51 5.78 20.79
N TYR A 69 -15.21 5.54 20.80
CA TYR A 69 -14.55 4.64 19.86
C TYR A 69 -15.03 3.21 19.95
N ARG A 70 -15.14 2.71 21.15
CA ARG A 70 -15.67 1.37 21.35
C ARG A 70 -17.04 1.21 20.68
N LYS A 71 -17.90 2.24 20.77
CA LYS A 71 -19.22 2.23 20.10
C LYS A 71 -19.07 2.33 18.57
N ALA A 72 -18.24 3.25 18.10
CA ALA A 72 -17.99 3.44 16.67
C ALA A 72 -17.42 2.17 16.00
N TYR A 73 -16.39 1.56 16.61
CA TYR A 73 -15.81 0.32 16.08
C TYR A 73 -16.78 -0.85 16.06
N ARG A 74 -17.63 -0.98 17.07
CA ARG A 74 -18.69 -2.01 17.06
C ARG A 74 -19.67 -1.77 15.93
N LEU A 75 -20.11 -0.54 15.74
CA LEU A 75 -21.04 -0.17 14.66
C LEU A 75 -20.41 -0.45 13.29
N ILE A 76 -19.15 -0.07 13.09
CA ILE A 76 -18.42 -0.35 11.85
C ILE A 76 -18.33 -1.85 11.60
N GLY A 77 -17.99 -2.65 12.61
CA GLY A 77 -17.94 -4.10 12.50
C GLY A 77 -19.30 -4.71 12.09
N PHE A 78 -20.41 -4.17 12.60
CA PHE A 78 -21.77 -4.58 12.17
C PHE A 78 -22.06 -4.15 10.73
N ILE A 79 -21.70 -2.94 10.34
CA ILE A 79 -21.88 -2.46 8.95
C ILE A 79 -21.08 -3.33 7.98
N ILE A 80 -19.80 -3.62 8.30
CA ILE A 80 -18.94 -4.48 7.49
C ILE A 80 -19.55 -5.88 7.36
N LEU A 81 -20.06 -6.44 8.45
CA LEU A 81 -20.69 -7.74 8.42
C LEU A 81 -21.96 -7.72 7.56
N ALA A 82 -22.83 -6.73 7.75
CA ALA A 82 -24.09 -6.61 7.00
C ALA A 82 -23.84 -6.41 5.50
N VAL A 83 -22.96 -5.47 5.12
CA VAL A 83 -22.59 -5.22 3.72
C VAL A 83 -21.85 -6.42 3.13
N GLY A 84 -20.94 -7.03 3.92
CA GLY A 84 -20.24 -8.23 3.51
C GLY A 84 -21.16 -9.40 3.21
N LEU A 85 -22.13 -9.67 4.07
CA LEU A 85 -23.16 -10.72 3.82
C LEU A 85 -24.01 -10.41 2.58
N ALA A 86 -24.36 -9.13 2.36
CA ALA A 86 -25.09 -8.72 1.16
C ALA A 86 -24.29 -8.90 -0.15
N LEU A 87 -22.96 -9.00 -0.08
CA LEU A 87 -22.10 -9.26 -1.25
C LEU A 87 -21.98 -10.76 -1.63
N ILE A 88 -22.43 -11.68 -0.77
CA ILE A 88 -22.31 -13.13 -1.04
C ILE A 88 -22.91 -13.54 -2.41
N PRO A 89 -24.08 -13.03 -2.83
CA PRO A 89 -24.65 -13.38 -4.14
C PRO A 89 -23.82 -12.89 -5.33
N VAL A 90 -22.95 -11.89 -5.12
CA VAL A 90 -22.12 -11.29 -6.18
C VAL A 90 -20.79 -12.06 -6.37
N LEU A 91 -20.35 -12.81 -5.36
CA LEU A 91 -19.06 -13.52 -5.37
C LEU A 91 -18.85 -14.45 -6.57
N PRO A 92 -19.84 -15.27 -7.01
CA PRO A 92 -19.66 -16.15 -8.17
C PRO A 92 -19.33 -15.38 -9.45
N TYR A 93 -19.83 -14.13 -9.58
CA TYR A 93 -19.55 -13.28 -10.74
C TYR A 93 -18.13 -12.68 -10.70
N LEU A 94 -17.55 -12.54 -9.49
CA LEU A 94 -16.19 -12.02 -9.30
C LEU A 94 -15.11 -13.09 -9.38
N LEU A 95 -15.50 -14.36 -9.15
CA LEU A 95 -14.60 -15.51 -9.05
C LEU A 95 -14.93 -16.53 -10.14
N LYS A 96 -14.74 -16.13 -11.39
CA LYS A 96 -14.96 -16.98 -12.57
C LYS A 96 -14.10 -18.24 -12.45
N ASP A 97 -14.65 -19.38 -12.83
CA ASP A 97 -13.99 -20.70 -12.90
C ASP A 97 -13.46 -21.29 -11.58
N SER A 98 -13.79 -20.69 -10.42
CA SER A 98 -13.28 -21.15 -9.12
C SER A 98 -14.34 -21.82 -8.23
N THR A 99 -15.60 -21.85 -8.68
CA THR A 99 -16.73 -22.39 -7.90
C THR A 99 -16.65 -23.91 -7.70
N GLU A 100 -15.89 -24.61 -8.55
CA GLU A 100 -15.69 -26.06 -8.46
C GLU A 100 -14.56 -26.46 -7.49
N LEU A 101 -13.63 -25.51 -7.19
CA LEU A 101 -12.46 -25.81 -6.36
C LEU A 101 -12.78 -25.80 -4.86
N VAL A 102 -13.56 -24.82 -4.42
CA VAL A 102 -13.94 -24.62 -2.99
C VAL A 102 -15.30 -23.96 -2.92
N ASP A 103 -16.02 -24.19 -1.82
CA ASP A 103 -17.18 -23.36 -1.52
C ASP A 103 -16.74 -21.93 -1.15
N ILE A 104 -16.80 -21.05 -2.16
CA ILE A 104 -16.38 -19.64 -2.05
C ILE A 104 -17.12 -18.93 -0.93
N ARG A 105 -18.38 -19.30 -0.66
CA ARG A 105 -19.19 -18.68 0.39
C ARG A 105 -18.60 -18.96 1.78
N VAL A 106 -18.15 -20.19 2.02
CA VAL A 106 -17.50 -20.58 3.28
C VAL A 106 -16.18 -19.84 3.46
N VAL A 107 -15.32 -19.83 2.43
CA VAL A 107 -14.04 -19.10 2.47
C VAL A 107 -14.29 -17.62 2.73
N TYR A 108 -15.22 -17.03 2.01
CA TYR A 108 -15.55 -15.61 2.16
C TYR A 108 -16.06 -15.29 3.58
N CYS A 109 -16.93 -16.16 4.14
CA CYS A 109 -17.42 -15.99 5.51
C CYS A 109 -16.28 -16.05 6.54
N LEU A 110 -15.26 -16.91 6.33
CA LEU A 110 -14.07 -16.94 7.20
C LEU A 110 -13.28 -15.62 7.13
N TYR A 111 -13.05 -15.10 5.93
CA TYR A 111 -12.40 -13.81 5.73
C TYR A 111 -13.23 -12.65 6.30
N LEU A 112 -14.54 -12.66 6.10
CA LEU A 112 -15.45 -11.66 6.64
C LEU A 112 -15.47 -11.68 8.17
N ALA A 113 -15.47 -12.89 8.75
CA ALA A 113 -15.39 -13.08 10.19
C ALA A 113 -14.07 -12.58 10.78
N ASP A 114 -12.92 -12.84 10.10
CA ASP A 114 -11.61 -12.29 10.49
C ASP A 114 -11.64 -10.75 10.46
N THR A 115 -12.21 -10.18 9.41
CA THR A 115 -12.37 -8.73 9.27
C THR A 115 -13.25 -8.16 10.39
N ALA A 116 -14.43 -8.71 10.63
CA ALA A 116 -15.32 -8.26 11.70
C ALA A 116 -14.68 -8.41 13.09
N ALA A 117 -13.96 -9.51 13.32
CA ALA A 117 -13.22 -9.77 14.56
C ALA A 117 -12.13 -8.71 14.79
N SER A 118 -11.50 -8.21 13.73
CA SER A 118 -10.50 -7.14 13.83
C SER A 118 -11.08 -5.85 14.42
N TYR A 119 -12.39 -5.58 14.25
CA TYR A 119 -13.07 -4.42 14.83
C TYR A 119 -13.67 -4.68 16.20
N TRP A 120 -14.27 -5.85 16.42
CA TRP A 120 -14.99 -6.14 17.66
C TRP A 120 -14.07 -6.44 18.84
N PHE A 121 -12.92 -7.06 18.59
CA PHE A 121 -12.01 -7.50 19.65
C PHE A 121 -10.92 -6.46 19.97
N PHE A 122 -11.34 -5.35 20.63
CA PHE A 122 -10.45 -4.40 21.31
C PHE A 122 -9.45 -3.60 20.42
N SER A 123 -9.62 -3.60 19.10
CA SER A 123 -8.75 -2.89 18.17
C SER A 123 -8.71 -1.38 18.46
N TYR A 124 -9.79 -0.79 18.95
CA TYR A 124 -9.89 0.62 19.34
C TYR A 124 -8.83 1.04 20.39
N LEU A 125 -8.22 0.09 21.12
CA LEU A 125 -7.16 0.39 22.08
C LEU A 125 -5.81 0.73 21.43
N THR A 126 -5.62 0.38 20.16
CA THR A 126 -4.39 0.73 19.42
C THR A 126 -4.26 2.23 19.24
N THR A 127 -5.38 2.96 19.13
CA THR A 127 -5.42 4.41 18.98
C THR A 127 -4.86 5.12 20.22
N VAL A 128 -5.09 4.58 21.43
CA VAL A 128 -4.53 5.10 22.69
C VAL A 128 -3.00 4.99 22.67
N LEU A 129 -2.46 3.81 22.27
CA LEU A 129 -1.02 3.60 22.16
C LEU A 129 -0.37 4.51 21.11
N GLN A 130 -1.06 4.78 20.01
CA GLN A 130 -0.58 5.67 18.96
C GLN A 130 -0.58 7.12 19.43
N ALA A 131 -1.65 7.57 20.05
CA ALA A 131 -1.79 8.92 20.57
C ALA A 131 -0.80 9.23 21.71
N ASP A 132 -0.48 8.24 22.55
CA ASP A 132 0.54 8.37 23.63
C ASP A 132 1.98 8.10 23.12
N GLN A 133 2.21 8.11 21.79
CA GLN A 133 3.51 7.86 21.15
C GLN A 133 4.16 6.51 21.51
N ARG A 134 3.38 5.55 22.04
CA ARG A 134 3.84 4.20 22.41
C ARG A 134 3.57 3.16 21.33
N LYS A 135 3.62 3.58 20.06
CA LYS A 135 3.41 2.70 18.90
C LYS A 135 4.32 1.45 18.93
N TYR A 136 5.51 1.55 19.56
CA TYR A 136 6.44 0.42 19.69
C TYR A 136 5.82 -0.78 20.43
N VAL A 137 4.90 -0.56 21.39
CA VAL A 137 4.21 -1.65 22.11
C VAL A 137 3.30 -2.41 21.15
N MET A 138 2.52 -1.66 20.34
CA MET A 138 1.66 -2.23 19.31
C MET A 138 2.49 -3.03 18.30
N THR A 139 3.60 -2.43 17.81
CA THR A 139 4.48 -3.06 16.82
C THR A 139 5.08 -4.37 17.33
N ARG A 140 5.55 -4.42 18.58
CA ARG A 140 6.09 -5.66 19.18
C ARG A 140 5.04 -6.77 19.23
N VAL A 141 3.83 -6.48 19.69
CA VAL A 141 2.75 -7.48 19.76
C VAL A 141 2.36 -7.95 18.36
N THR A 142 2.24 -7.01 17.40
CA THR A 142 1.91 -7.32 16.00
C THR A 142 2.97 -8.23 15.37
N TYR A 143 4.26 -7.91 15.50
CA TYR A 143 5.32 -8.77 14.95
C TYR A 143 5.36 -10.15 15.59
N PHE A 144 5.23 -10.23 16.92
CA PHE A 144 5.18 -11.53 17.60
C PHE A 144 4.04 -12.42 17.09
N THR A 145 2.82 -11.85 17.03
CA THR A 145 1.65 -12.61 16.56
C THR A 145 1.71 -12.92 15.07
N GLN A 146 2.33 -12.06 14.26
CA GLN A 146 2.51 -12.29 12.84
C GLN A 146 3.52 -13.41 12.57
N ILE A 147 4.65 -13.45 13.27
CA ILE A 147 5.63 -14.54 13.17
C ILE A 147 4.96 -15.86 13.57
N ALA A 148 4.25 -15.88 14.70
CA ALA A 148 3.54 -17.08 15.16
C ALA A 148 2.45 -17.52 14.17
N SER A 149 1.68 -16.59 13.60
CA SER A 149 0.69 -16.85 12.55
C SER A 149 1.32 -17.45 11.30
N THR A 150 2.44 -16.86 10.84
CA THR A 150 3.17 -17.33 9.66
C THR A 150 3.69 -18.76 9.87
N ALA A 151 4.27 -19.05 11.06
CA ALA A 151 4.71 -20.39 11.40
C ALA A 151 3.55 -21.39 11.45
N ALA A 152 2.44 -21.02 12.11
CA ALA A 152 1.24 -21.88 12.18
C ALA A 152 0.66 -22.16 10.78
N LYS A 153 0.56 -21.13 9.93
CA LYS A 153 0.09 -21.27 8.54
C LYS A 153 1.02 -22.17 7.72
N ALA A 154 2.34 -22.06 7.90
CA ALA A 154 3.29 -22.96 7.26
C ALA A 154 3.07 -24.41 7.71
N VAL A 155 2.90 -24.66 9.02
CA VAL A 155 2.60 -26.01 9.54
C VAL A 155 1.31 -26.55 8.93
N VAL A 156 0.26 -25.75 8.81
CA VAL A 156 -1.02 -26.14 8.19
C VAL A 156 -0.81 -26.56 6.72
N LEU A 157 -0.03 -25.79 5.95
CA LEU A 157 0.27 -26.11 4.55
C LEU A 157 1.02 -27.44 4.40
N PHE A 158 1.97 -27.71 5.28
CA PHE A 158 2.70 -28.98 5.26
C PHE A 158 1.86 -30.18 5.76
N ALA A 159 1.10 -30.00 6.84
CA ALA A 159 0.32 -31.08 7.47
C ALA A 159 -0.88 -31.49 6.60
N LEU A 160 -1.52 -30.57 5.90
CA LEU A 160 -2.72 -30.80 5.12
C LEU A 160 -2.48 -30.79 3.59
N ARG A 161 -1.23 -31.02 3.16
CA ARG A 161 -0.83 -30.99 1.73
C ARG A 161 -1.64 -31.92 0.84
N GLY A 162 -2.17 -33.03 1.38
CA GLY A 162 -2.98 -34.01 0.64
C GLY A 162 -4.45 -33.64 0.48
N THR A 163 -4.93 -32.57 1.13
CA THR A 163 -6.33 -32.13 1.11
C THR A 163 -6.41 -30.62 0.87
N PRO A 164 -6.26 -30.14 -0.38
CA PRO A 164 -6.12 -28.71 -0.70
C PRO A 164 -7.27 -27.85 -0.18
N VAL A 165 -8.51 -28.33 -0.29
CA VAL A 165 -9.71 -27.63 0.18
C VAL A 165 -9.69 -27.41 1.68
N LEU A 166 -9.47 -28.49 2.45
CA LEU A 166 -9.39 -28.41 3.92
C LEU A 166 -8.20 -27.55 4.34
N CYS A 167 -7.05 -27.70 3.66
CA CYS A 167 -5.86 -26.89 3.89
C CYS A 167 -6.16 -25.40 3.76
N PHE A 168 -6.88 -24.99 2.72
CA PHE A 168 -7.22 -23.60 2.48
C PHE A 168 -8.20 -23.04 3.53
N TYR A 169 -9.19 -23.80 3.95
CA TYR A 169 -10.09 -23.42 5.04
C TYR A 169 -9.34 -23.24 6.37
N VAL A 170 -8.50 -24.20 6.75
CA VAL A 170 -7.73 -24.15 8.00
C VAL A 170 -6.69 -23.02 7.95
N TYR A 171 -6.02 -22.83 6.80
CA TYR A 171 -5.09 -21.74 6.58
C TYR A 171 -5.75 -20.36 6.80
N THR A 172 -6.95 -20.17 6.25
CA THR A 172 -7.73 -18.93 6.39
C THR A 172 -8.21 -18.75 7.84
N GLY A 173 -8.76 -19.81 8.44
CA GLY A 173 -9.20 -19.80 9.85
C GLY A 173 -8.06 -19.53 10.84
N THR A 174 -6.85 -20.00 10.55
CA THR A 174 -5.63 -19.69 11.34
C THR A 174 -5.41 -18.16 11.39
N GLY A 175 -5.60 -17.45 10.29
CA GLY A 175 -5.52 -15.98 10.26
C GLY A 175 -6.44 -15.33 11.29
N MET A 176 -7.71 -15.72 11.31
CA MET A 176 -8.71 -15.21 12.27
C MET A 176 -8.31 -15.47 13.74
N VAL A 177 -7.83 -16.67 14.06
CA VAL A 177 -7.39 -17.00 15.43
C VAL A 177 -6.27 -16.04 15.88
N PHE A 178 -5.27 -15.81 15.03
CA PHE A 178 -4.17 -14.92 15.37
C PHE A 178 -4.57 -13.44 15.38
N THR A 179 -5.57 -13.00 14.61
CA THR A 179 -6.15 -11.66 14.70
C THR A 179 -6.79 -11.43 16.07
N VAL A 180 -7.61 -12.38 16.53
CA VAL A 180 -8.23 -12.33 17.87
C VAL A 180 -7.15 -12.35 18.96
N MET A 181 -6.18 -13.25 18.86
CA MET A 181 -5.07 -13.36 19.82
C MET A 181 -4.27 -12.05 19.92
N ARG A 182 -3.91 -11.43 18.79
CA ARG A 182 -3.25 -10.12 18.74
C ARG A 182 -4.04 -9.07 19.52
N ASN A 183 -5.34 -8.96 19.25
CA ASN A 183 -6.19 -7.97 19.87
C ASN A 183 -6.37 -8.20 21.38
N LEU A 184 -6.44 -9.46 21.81
CA LEU A 184 -6.47 -9.82 23.24
C LEU A 184 -5.15 -9.47 23.94
N LEU A 185 -3.99 -9.76 23.32
CA LEU A 185 -2.68 -9.39 23.87
C LEU A 185 -2.54 -7.87 23.98
N LEU A 186 -2.98 -7.12 22.97
CA LEU A 186 -3.01 -5.66 23.02
C LEU A 186 -3.91 -5.14 24.15
N ARG A 187 -5.09 -5.73 24.36
CA ARG A 187 -5.97 -5.39 25.48
C ARG A 187 -5.26 -5.58 26.82
N VAL A 188 -4.60 -6.72 27.03
CA VAL A 188 -3.88 -6.99 28.28
C VAL A 188 -2.77 -5.96 28.50
N ARG A 189 -1.99 -5.65 27.45
CA ARG A 189 -0.91 -4.66 27.53
C ARG A 189 -1.45 -3.24 27.78
N CYS A 190 -2.48 -2.80 27.07
CA CYS A 190 -3.10 -1.49 27.26
C CYS A 190 -3.67 -1.33 28.67
N ARG A 191 -4.37 -2.33 29.21
CA ARG A 191 -4.93 -2.27 30.57
C ARG A 191 -3.88 -2.26 31.67
N ARG A 192 -2.68 -2.78 31.41
CA ARG A 192 -1.54 -2.66 32.34
C ARG A 192 -0.89 -1.27 32.28
N LEU A 193 -0.79 -0.70 31.08
CA LEU A 193 -0.19 0.63 30.88
C LEU A 193 -1.12 1.79 31.29
N TYR A 194 -2.45 1.57 31.10
CA TYR A 194 -3.49 2.56 31.37
C TYR A 194 -4.56 1.95 32.29
N PRO A 195 -4.34 1.95 33.64
CA PRO A 195 -5.30 1.35 34.59
C PRO A 195 -6.71 1.94 34.47
N TRP A 196 -6.84 3.22 34.14
CA TRP A 196 -8.10 3.93 33.93
C TRP A 196 -8.98 3.33 32.81
N LEU A 197 -8.43 2.53 31.89
CA LEU A 197 -9.20 1.81 30.89
C LEU A 197 -10.09 0.68 31.47
N LYS A 198 -9.90 0.32 32.74
CA LYS A 198 -10.76 -0.65 33.46
C LYS A 198 -12.03 -0.01 33.99
N GLU A 199 -12.01 1.29 34.20
CA GLU A 199 -13.13 2.04 34.72
C GLU A 199 -14.21 2.18 33.64
N LYS A 200 -15.48 2.07 34.05
CA LYS A 200 -16.62 2.11 33.13
C LYS A 200 -17.26 3.49 33.04
N ASP A 201 -16.92 4.37 33.97
CA ASP A 201 -17.52 5.70 34.09
C ASP A 201 -16.83 6.67 33.12
N ALA A 202 -17.46 6.86 31.96
CA ALA A 202 -17.03 7.80 30.94
C ALA A 202 -18.19 8.78 30.67
N ARG A 203 -17.89 10.08 30.76
CA ARG A 203 -18.87 11.10 30.37
C ARG A 203 -19.19 11.01 28.87
N PRO A 204 -20.40 11.39 28.44
CA PRO A 204 -20.70 11.52 27.03
C PRO A 204 -19.87 12.67 26.41
N LEU A 205 -19.50 12.53 25.13
CA LEU A 205 -18.87 13.61 24.38
C LEU A 205 -19.84 14.78 24.18
N THR A 206 -19.33 16.00 24.27
CA THR A 206 -20.06 17.22 23.95
C THR A 206 -20.39 17.28 22.45
N LYS A 207 -21.35 18.14 22.06
CA LYS A 207 -21.70 18.33 20.63
C LYS A 207 -20.52 18.85 19.82
N GLU A 208 -19.69 19.72 20.39
CA GLU A 208 -18.49 20.27 19.77
C GLU A 208 -17.41 19.19 19.54
N GLU A 209 -17.13 18.36 20.56
CA GLU A 209 -16.20 17.23 20.47
C GLU A 209 -16.62 16.24 19.37
N ARG A 210 -17.93 15.90 19.30
CA ARG A 210 -18.47 15.03 18.24
C ARG A 210 -18.37 15.66 16.85
N GLY A 211 -18.70 16.95 16.73
CA GLY A 211 -18.63 17.70 15.47
C GLY A 211 -17.21 17.77 14.94
N GLY A 212 -16.22 18.03 15.82
CA GLY A 212 -14.81 18.04 15.47
C GLY A 212 -14.32 16.69 14.96
N ILE A 213 -14.66 15.59 15.63
CA ILE A 213 -14.32 14.24 15.18
C ILE A 213 -14.97 13.95 13.82
N PHE A 214 -16.27 14.19 13.68
CA PHE A 214 -16.98 13.90 12.43
C PHE A 214 -16.42 14.63 11.23
N ARG A 215 -16.09 15.94 11.37
CA ARG A 215 -15.46 16.73 10.31
C ARG A 215 -14.10 16.15 9.90
N ASN A 216 -13.28 15.75 10.87
CA ASN A 216 -11.99 15.14 10.60
C ASN A 216 -12.13 13.75 9.94
N VAL A 217 -13.10 12.93 10.39
CA VAL A 217 -13.40 11.63 9.81
C VAL A 217 -13.81 11.76 8.33
N VAL A 218 -14.74 12.66 8.01
CA VAL A 218 -15.21 12.88 6.63
C VAL A 218 -14.06 13.34 5.74
N GLY A 219 -13.20 14.25 6.22
CA GLY A 219 -12.03 14.72 5.47
C GLY A 219 -11.03 13.60 5.15
N MET A 220 -10.71 12.75 6.13
CA MET A 220 -9.78 11.64 5.94
C MET A 220 -10.39 10.46 5.15
N PHE A 221 -11.67 10.18 5.35
CA PHE A 221 -12.39 9.13 4.65
C PHE A 221 -12.36 9.33 3.13
N SER A 222 -12.71 10.53 2.65
CA SER A 222 -12.76 10.83 1.21
C SER A 222 -11.43 10.55 0.50
N ASN A 223 -10.29 10.84 1.15
CA ASN A 223 -8.98 10.62 0.54
C ASN A 223 -8.56 9.14 0.54
N ASN A 224 -8.92 8.40 1.59
CA ASN A 224 -8.48 7.01 1.74
C ASN A 224 -9.34 6.03 0.94
N VAL A 225 -10.65 6.30 0.80
CA VAL A 225 -11.59 5.45 0.04
C VAL A 225 -11.10 5.22 -1.39
N CYS A 226 -10.78 6.30 -2.09
CA CYS A 226 -10.45 6.20 -3.50
C CYS A 226 -9.10 5.52 -3.77
N ARG A 227 -8.15 5.66 -2.84
CA ARG A 227 -6.87 4.96 -2.93
C ARG A 227 -7.05 3.45 -2.88
N VAL A 228 -7.87 2.96 -1.96
CA VAL A 228 -8.10 1.52 -1.79
C VAL A 228 -8.95 0.96 -2.93
N LEU A 229 -9.92 1.73 -3.43
CA LEU A 229 -10.69 1.33 -4.62
C LEU A 229 -9.76 1.08 -5.81
N ASN A 230 -8.81 1.97 -6.06
CA ASN A 230 -7.88 1.79 -7.17
C ASN A 230 -7.01 0.51 -7.01
N ASP A 231 -6.52 0.21 -5.81
CA ASP A 231 -5.68 -0.97 -5.55
C ASP A 231 -6.46 -2.30 -5.74
N GLY A 232 -7.78 -2.32 -5.50
CA GLY A 232 -8.63 -3.51 -5.58
C GLY A 232 -9.32 -3.73 -6.94
N ILE A 233 -9.54 -2.67 -7.72
CA ILE A 233 -10.29 -2.73 -8.98
C ILE A 233 -9.59 -3.65 -9.99
N ASP A 234 -8.29 -3.47 -10.21
CA ASP A 234 -7.56 -4.23 -11.22
C ASP A 234 -7.64 -5.74 -10.97
N THR A 235 -7.40 -6.17 -9.72
CA THR A 235 -7.48 -7.59 -9.33
C THR A 235 -8.88 -8.15 -9.51
N THR A 236 -9.91 -7.37 -9.19
CA THR A 236 -11.32 -7.77 -9.30
C THR A 236 -11.75 -7.87 -10.76
N VAL A 237 -11.42 -6.87 -11.59
CA VAL A 237 -11.73 -6.85 -13.02
C VAL A 237 -11.04 -8.01 -13.75
N ILE A 238 -9.74 -8.24 -13.47
CA ILE A 238 -8.98 -9.36 -14.04
C ILE A 238 -9.63 -10.70 -13.64
N SER A 239 -10.00 -10.87 -12.37
CA SER A 239 -10.63 -12.12 -11.91
C SER A 239 -11.97 -12.37 -12.57
N ALA A 240 -12.83 -11.34 -12.65
CA ALA A 240 -14.18 -11.48 -13.17
C ALA A 240 -14.22 -11.68 -14.68
N MET A 241 -13.29 -11.09 -15.44
CA MET A 241 -13.35 -11.04 -16.90
C MET A 241 -12.30 -11.92 -17.61
N VAL A 242 -11.12 -12.11 -17.00
CA VAL A 242 -10.02 -12.91 -17.56
C VAL A 242 -9.93 -14.27 -16.89
N GLY A 243 -10.22 -14.34 -15.59
CA GLY A 243 -10.22 -15.56 -14.78
C GLY A 243 -9.36 -15.47 -13.54
N VAL A 244 -9.69 -16.30 -12.54
CA VAL A 244 -9.06 -16.31 -11.22
C VAL A 244 -7.57 -16.67 -11.28
N ALA A 245 -7.19 -17.60 -12.15
CA ALA A 245 -5.79 -17.99 -12.33
C ALA A 245 -4.91 -16.81 -12.75
N ASN A 246 -5.37 -15.98 -13.69
CA ASN A 246 -4.66 -14.77 -14.12
C ASN A 246 -4.56 -13.71 -12.99
N SER A 247 -5.62 -13.59 -12.19
CA SER A 247 -5.58 -12.77 -10.96
C SER A 247 -4.55 -13.30 -9.97
N GLY A 248 -4.43 -14.64 -9.83
CA GLY A 248 -3.40 -15.28 -9.00
C GLY A 248 -1.98 -14.98 -9.46
N VAL A 249 -1.73 -15.03 -10.77
CA VAL A 249 -0.45 -14.63 -11.37
C VAL A 249 -0.18 -13.15 -11.10
N PHE A 250 -1.15 -12.27 -11.34
CA PHE A 250 -1.01 -10.83 -11.12
C PHE A 250 -0.68 -10.48 -9.67
N THR A 251 -1.23 -11.20 -8.70
CA THR A 251 -0.92 -10.95 -7.27
C THR A 251 0.55 -11.16 -6.92
N ASN A 252 1.33 -11.94 -7.68
CA ASN A 252 2.77 -12.08 -7.47
C ASN A 252 3.52 -10.78 -7.84
N TYR A 253 3.12 -10.13 -8.93
CA TYR A 253 3.67 -8.83 -9.32
C TYR A 253 3.25 -7.72 -8.35
N ILE A 254 2.00 -7.76 -7.85
CA ILE A 254 1.55 -6.85 -6.77
C ILE A 254 2.46 -6.98 -5.55
N LEU A 255 2.80 -8.20 -5.13
CA LEU A 255 3.66 -8.45 -3.99
C LEU A 255 5.05 -7.81 -4.18
N LEU A 256 5.68 -8.01 -5.34
CA LEU A 256 6.98 -7.40 -5.67
C LEU A 256 6.92 -5.88 -5.62
N ARG A 257 5.91 -5.28 -6.26
CA ARG A 257 5.69 -3.83 -6.25
C ARG A 257 5.47 -3.29 -4.82
N GLN A 258 4.67 -3.97 -4.02
CA GLN A 258 4.41 -3.57 -2.63
C GLN A 258 5.68 -3.55 -1.78
N TYR A 259 6.60 -4.49 -1.98
CA TYR A 259 7.89 -4.47 -1.27
C TYR A 259 8.77 -3.30 -1.72
N VAL A 260 8.85 -3.04 -3.02
CA VAL A 260 9.58 -1.88 -3.55
C VAL A 260 8.99 -0.59 -2.96
N ILE A 261 7.67 -0.39 -3.07
CA ILE A 261 6.98 0.79 -2.53
C ILE A 261 7.16 0.89 -1.00
N GLY A 262 7.12 -0.21 -0.27
CA GLY A 262 7.33 -0.24 1.18
C GLY A 262 8.68 0.32 1.59
N ILE A 263 9.74 -0.03 0.87
CA ILE A 263 11.09 0.53 1.08
C ILE A 263 11.10 2.03 0.78
N LEU A 264 10.56 2.45 -0.36
CA LEU A 264 10.52 3.85 -0.78
C LEU A 264 9.71 4.73 0.19
N ARG A 265 8.58 4.23 0.69
CA ARG A 265 7.76 4.92 1.70
C ARG A 265 8.53 5.14 3.01
N THR A 266 9.39 4.22 3.42
CA THR A 266 10.20 4.37 4.63
C THR A 266 11.10 5.60 4.55
N VAL A 267 11.56 5.95 3.35
CA VAL A 267 12.42 7.12 3.10
C VAL A 267 11.59 8.40 2.89
N LEU A 268 10.49 8.32 2.14
CA LEU A 268 9.79 9.51 1.65
C LEU A 268 8.64 9.98 2.56
N ASP A 269 7.92 9.07 3.24
CA ASP A 269 6.76 9.45 4.06
C ASP A 269 7.12 10.37 5.26
N PRO A 270 8.27 10.20 5.95
CA PRO A 270 8.68 11.13 7.00
C PRO A 270 8.89 12.58 6.52
N LEU A 271 9.17 12.78 5.23
CA LEU A 271 9.40 14.10 4.67
C LEU A 271 8.13 14.98 4.68
N THR A 272 6.94 14.37 4.74
CA THR A 272 5.67 15.13 4.79
C THR A 272 5.62 16.08 5.98
N ALA A 273 6.05 15.65 7.16
CA ALA A 273 6.09 16.50 8.34
C ALA A 273 7.14 17.62 8.20
N SER A 274 8.31 17.30 7.62
CA SER A 274 9.37 18.28 7.36
C SER A 274 8.95 19.33 6.35
N VAL A 275 8.24 18.92 5.28
CA VAL A 275 7.65 19.83 4.28
C VAL A 275 6.57 20.71 4.91
N GLY A 276 5.74 20.17 5.79
CA GLY A 276 4.73 20.95 6.51
C GLY A 276 5.36 22.09 7.31
N ASN A 277 6.42 21.81 8.07
CA ASN A 277 7.17 22.83 8.81
C ASN A 277 7.84 23.84 7.87
N LEU A 278 8.49 23.37 6.81
CA LEU A 278 9.11 24.23 5.78
C LEU A 278 8.08 25.16 5.15
N CYS A 279 6.88 24.67 4.82
CA CYS A 279 5.82 25.48 4.24
C CYS A 279 5.25 26.53 5.22
N ALA A 280 5.33 26.32 6.53
CA ALA A 280 4.86 27.25 7.54
C ALA A 280 5.84 28.39 7.80
N VAL A 281 7.17 28.14 7.72
CA VAL A 281 8.19 29.07 8.24
C VAL A 281 9.04 29.71 7.15
N GLU A 282 9.29 29.01 6.02
CA GLU A 282 10.31 29.41 5.05
C GLU A 282 9.76 30.24 3.88
N SER A 283 10.68 30.94 3.17
CA SER A 283 10.35 31.75 1.98
C SER A 283 9.90 30.89 0.79
N ALA A 284 9.24 31.52 -0.18
CA ALA A 284 8.76 30.85 -1.38
C ALA A 284 9.89 30.21 -2.21
N GLU A 285 11.04 30.87 -2.28
CA GLU A 285 12.23 30.35 -3.00
C GLU A 285 12.77 29.07 -2.35
N LYS A 286 12.84 29.02 -1.02
CA LYS A 286 13.28 27.84 -0.29
C LYS A 286 12.30 26.68 -0.44
N LYS A 287 10.98 26.96 -0.39
CA LYS A 287 9.93 25.96 -0.64
C LYS A 287 10.09 25.34 -2.02
N GLU A 288 10.28 26.17 -3.05
CA GLU A 288 10.44 25.71 -4.43
C GLU A 288 11.76 24.96 -4.65
N SER A 289 12.86 25.44 -4.08
CA SER A 289 14.16 24.74 -4.13
C SER A 289 14.07 23.35 -3.50
N PHE A 290 13.41 23.22 -2.34
CA PHE A 290 13.23 21.92 -1.71
C PHE A 290 12.29 21.01 -2.51
N PHE A 291 11.23 21.57 -3.12
CA PHE A 291 10.33 20.83 -4.02
C PHE A 291 11.11 20.22 -5.20
N ASN A 292 11.96 21.00 -5.85
CA ASN A 292 12.76 20.54 -6.99
C ASN A 292 13.74 19.42 -6.59
N ARG A 293 14.34 19.51 -5.41
CA ARG A 293 15.20 18.45 -4.83
C ARG A 293 14.40 17.18 -4.55
N LEU A 294 13.22 17.32 -3.98
CA LEU A 294 12.33 16.20 -3.69
C LEU A 294 11.80 15.55 -4.98
N GLN A 295 11.43 16.36 -5.99
CA GLN A 295 11.01 15.86 -7.31
C GLN A 295 12.15 15.08 -7.99
N PHE A 296 13.38 15.58 -7.94
CA PHE A 296 14.56 14.88 -8.45
C PHE A 296 14.81 13.55 -7.70
N THR A 297 14.66 13.57 -6.38
CA THR A 297 14.80 12.35 -5.56
C THR A 297 13.74 11.31 -5.92
N CYS A 298 12.48 11.74 -6.10
CA CYS A 298 11.40 10.85 -6.53
C CYS A 298 11.65 10.29 -7.93
N PHE A 299 12.11 11.12 -8.89
CA PHE A 299 12.54 10.65 -10.21
C PHE A 299 13.57 9.53 -10.10
N TRP A 300 14.66 9.76 -9.35
CA TRP A 300 15.74 8.78 -9.26
C TRP A 300 15.26 7.47 -8.64
N LEU A 301 14.59 7.54 -7.49
CA LEU A 301 14.17 6.36 -6.75
C LEU A 301 13.09 5.56 -7.51
N TYR A 302 12.04 6.21 -7.98
CA TYR A 302 10.94 5.53 -8.66
C TYR A 302 11.26 5.15 -10.10
N GLY A 303 12.01 5.98 -10.81
CA GLY A 303 12.47 5.65 -12.17
C GLY A 303 13.38 4.42 -12.19
N PHE A 304 14.38 4.39 -11.30
CA PHE A 304 15.23 3.22 -11.09
C PHE A 304 14.42 1.96 -10.72
N SER A 305 13.49 2.10 -9.75
CA SER A 305 12.66 0.99 -9.29
C SER A 305 11.72 0.46 -10.39
N ALA A 306 11.19 1.34 -11.24
CA ALA A 306 10.33 0.96 -12.34
C ALA A 306 11.10 0.19 -13.42
N ILE A 307 12.31 0.64 -13.78
CA ILE A 307 13.19 -0.10 -14.71
C ILE A 307 13.50 -1.49 -14.14
N GLY A 308 13.86 -1.57 -12.85
CA GLY A 308 14.11 -2.84 -12.17
C GLY A 308 12.87 -3.76 -12.18
N LEU A 309 11.69 -3.23 -11.84
CA LEU A 309 10.46 -3.99 -11.85
C LEU A 309 10.13 -4.54 -13.26
N TRP A 310 10.32 -3.75 -14.31
CA TRP A 310 10.09 -4.18 -15.69
C TRP A 310 11.05 -5.27 -16.15
N ILE A 311 12.35 -5.09 -15.92
CA ILE A 311 13.41 -5.93 -16.51
C ILE A 311 13.65 -7.21 -15.71
N VAL A 312 13.44 -7.16 -14.37
CA VAL A 312 13.90 -8.20 -13.44
C VAL A 312 12.77 -9.11 -12.96
N SER A 313 11.50 -8.63 -12.93
CA SER A 313 10.40 -9.38 -12.27
C SER A 313 10.18 -10.76 -12.85
N ASP A 314 10.15 -10.90 -14.19
CA ASP A 314 9.88 -12.18 -14.86
C ASP A 314 10.99 -13.18 -14.57
N HIS A 315 12.25 -12.74 -14.64
CA HIS A 315 13.41 -13.57 -14.34
C HIS A 315 13.48 -13.94 -12.87
N PHE A 316 13.04 -13.05 -11.98
CA PHE A 316 12.90 -13.38 -10.57
C PHE A 316 11.81 -14.43 -10.34
N ILE A 317 10.61 -14.24 -10.92
CA ILE A 317 9.47 -15.14 -10.73
C ILE A 317 9.77 -16.52 -11.33
N ALA A 318 10.14 -16.57 -12.61
CA ALA A 318 10.32 -17.83 -13.32
C ALA A 318 11.70 -18.46 -13.13
N GLY A 319 12.77 -17.66 -12.94
CA GLY A 319 14.14 -18.17 -12.85
C GLY A 319 14.62 -18.45 -11.42
N VAL A 320 14.10 -17.70 -10.43
CA VAL A 320 14.60 -17.78 -9.05
C VAL A 320 13.54 -18.29 -8.07
N TRP A 321 12.29 -17.82 -8.22
CA TRP A 321 11.27 -18.07 -7.22
C TRP A 321 10.41 -19.30 -7.50
N LEU A 322 9.67 -19.33 -8.62
CA LEU A 322 8.67 -20.37 -8.90
C LEU A 322 9.14 -21.39 -9.94
N HIS A 323 10.26 -21.15 -10.60
CA HIS A 323 10.87 -22.03 -11.61
C HIS A 323 9.90 -22.50 -12.71
N SER A 324 8.93 -21.65 -13.08
CA SER A 324 7.94 -21.95 -14.14
C SER A 324 7.47 -20.67 -14.83
N THR A 325 7.34 -20.72 -16.15
CA THR A 325 6.83 -19.63 -16.98
C THR A 325 5.31 -19.45 -16.91
N GLU A 326 4.58 -20.41 -16.35
CA GLU A 326 3.13 -20.31 -16.13
C GLU A 326 2.72 -19.18 -15.18
N TRP A 327 3.68 -18.66 -14.41
CA TRP A 327 3.49 -17.57 -13.45
C TRP A 327 3.80 -16.19 -14.03
N LEU A 328 4.03 -16.10 -15.33
CA LEU A 328 4.37 -14.85 -16.00
C LEU A 328 3.13 -14.16 -16.58
N LEU A 329 3.12 -12.85 -16.48
CA LEU A 329 2.18 -11.99 -17.18
C LEU A 329 2.64 -11.75 -18.62
N PRO A 330 1.72 -11.38 -19.54
CA PRO A 330 2.10 -10.86 -20.84
C PRO A 330 3.10 -9.69 -20.70
N ALA A 331 4.12 -9.65 -21.57
CA ALA A 331 5.20 -8.65 -21.48
C ALA A 331 4.69 -7.19 -21.45
N ALA A 332 3.64 -6.90 -22.23
CA ALA A 332 2.98 -5.60 -22.21
C ALA A 332 2.38 -5.26 -20.83
N SER A 333 1.81 -6.25 -20.13
CA SER A 333 1.29 -6.06 -18.78
C SER A 333 2.38 -5.64 -17.81
N VAL A 334 3.54 -6.31 -17.86
CA VAL A 334 4.68 -5.99 -16.97
C VAL A 334 5.21 -4.57 -17.25
N LEU A 335 5.28 -4.19 -18.53
CA LEU A 335 5.68 -2.83 -18.94
C LEU A 335 4.72 -1.76 -18.38
N PHE A 336 3.39 -1.92 -18.61
CA PHE A 336 2.42 -0.96 -18.08
C PHE A 336 2.40 -0.93 -16.56
N TYR A 337 2.59 -2.07 -15.91
CA TYR A 337 2.67 -2.13 -14.45
C TYR A 337 3.87 -1.36 -13.88
N ALA A 338 5.03 -1.47 -14.53
CA ALA A 338 6.21 -0.71 -14.19
C ALA A 338 6.06 0.79 -14.53
N LEU A 339 5.44 1.11 -15.69
CA LEU A 339 5.14 2.48 -16.09
C LEU A 339 4.21 3.16 -15.07
N ASN A 340 3.20 2.47 -14.56
CA ASN A 340 2.32 2.98 -13.51
C ASN A 340 3.10 3.31 -12.23
N LEU A 341 4.08 2.48 -11.86
CA LEU A 341 4.97 2.77 -10.72
C LEU A 341 5.80 4.05 -10.96
N ALA A 342 6.34 4.23 -12.18
CA ALA A 342 7.10 5.43 -12.53
C ALA A 342 6.24 6.69 -12.48
N ILE A 343 5.07 6.66 -13.13
CA ILE A 343 4.14 7.79 -13.21
C ILE A 343 3.67 8.22 -11.82
N GLU A 344 3.14 7.31 -11.02
CA GLU A 344 2.66 7.58 -9.67
C GLU A 344 3.80 8.03 -8.75
N GLY A 345 4.92 7.34 -8.82
CA GLY A 345 6.04 7.56 -7.93
C GLY A 345 6.77 8.87 -8.17
N MET A 346 6.98 9.27 -9.42
CA MET A 346 7.58 10.58 -9.74
C MET A 346 6.69 11.75 -9.35
N ALA A 347 5.37 11.55 -9.25
CA ALA A 347 4.42 12.55 -8.73
C ALA A 347 4.40 12.63 -7.20
N LYS A 348 5.11 11.76 -6.48
CA LYS A 348 5.10 11.69 -5.01
C LYS A 348 5.49 13.02 -4.34
N ALA A 349 6.38 13.81 -4.94
CA ALA A 349 6.72 15.15 -4.43
C ALA A 349 5.50 16.07 -4.34
N VAL A 350 4.65 16.07 -5.37
CA VAL A 350 3.39 16.84 -5.38
C VAL A 350 2.45 16.35 -4.29
N ILE A 351 2.32 15.01 -4.14
CA ILE A 351 1.46 14.39 -3.13
C ILE A 351 1.93 14.79 -1.72
N ILE A 352 3.24 14.77 -1.45
CA ILE A 352 3.82 15.18 -0.16
C ILE A 352 3.49 16.65 0.14
N TYR A 353 3.65 17.55 -0.82
CA TYR A 353 3.34 18.97 -0.64
C TYR A 353 1.83 19.24 -0.47
N ARG A 354 0.99 18.51 -1.20
CA ARG A 354 -0.46 18.56 -1.03
C ARG A 354 -0.87 18.13 0.38
N ASP A 355 -0.34 17.00 0.84
CA ASP A 355 -0.67 16.41 2.13
C ASP A 355 -0.14 17.27 3.29
N ALA A 356 1.07 17.81 3.16
CA ALA A 356 1.70 18.70 4.14
C ALA A 356 0.95 20.03 4.31
N ASN A 357 0.29 20.51 3.25
CA ASN A 357 -0.50 21.75 3.28
C ASN A 357 -2.01 21.51 3.50
N GLY A 358 -2.43 20.26 3.77
CA GLY A 358 -3.81 19.93 4.10
C GLY A 358 -4.82 20.13 2.94
N LEU A 359 -4.37 20.08 1.68
CA LEU A 359 -5.19 20.31 0.49
C LEU A 359 -6.10 19.11 0.14
N PHE A 360 -6.56 18.38 1.15
CA PHE A 360 -7.35 17.16 0.96
C PHE A 360 -8.77 17.45 0.46
N TRP A 361 -9.37 18.53 0.94
CA TRP A 361 -10.75 18.87 0.59
C TRP A 361 -10.91 19.20 -0.89
N GLN A 362 -9.94 19.87 -1.47
CA GLN A 362 -9.94 20.29 -2.87
C GLN A 362 -9.79 19.09 -3.83
N THR A 363 -9.18 18.00 -3.37
CA THR A 363 -8.89 16.82 -4.20
C THR A 363 -9.93 15.70 -4.10
N LYS A 364 -10.93 15.81 -3.22
CA LYS A 364 -11.88 14.73 -2.92
C LYS A 364 -12.63 14.19 -4.16
N TYR A 365 -13.16 15.08 -4.99
CA TYR A 365 -13.92 14.68 -6.19
C TYR A 365 -13.02 14.10 -7.28
N ARG A 366 -11.78 14.58 -7.39
CA ARG A 366 -10.80 14.03 -8.31
C ARG A 366 -10.54 12.54 -8.06
N TYR A 367 -10.38 12.14 -6.81
CA TYR A 367 -10.16 10.74 -6.47
C TYR A 367 -11.33 9.86 -6.90
N ILE A 368 -12.56 10.28 -6.60
CA ILE A 368 -13.78 9.56 -7.00
C ILE A 368 -13.83 9.43 -8.53
N PHE A 369 -13.63 10.55 -9.23
CA PHE A 369 -13.64 10.56 -10.70
C PHE A 369 -12.55 9.65 -11.29
N SER A 370 -11.32 9.72 -10.78
CA SER A 370 -10.22 8.87 -11.22
C SER A 370 -10.51 7.37 -11.01
N SER A 371 -11.11 6.99 -9.87
CA SER A 371 -11.44 5.59 -9.56
C SER A 371 -12.55 5.05 -10.46
N VAL A 372 -13.61 5.85 -10.67
CA VAL A 372 -14.71 5.47 -11.58
C VAL A 372 -14.20 5.37 -13.01
N PHE A 373 -13.39 6.33 -13.44
CA PHE A 373 -12.79 6.34 -14.77
C PHE A 373 -11.88 5.11 -14.97
N ASN A 374 -11.04 4.78 -13.98
CA ASN A 374 -10.22 3.56 -13.99
C ASN A 374 -11.10 2.32 -14.18
N ALA A 375 -12.13 2.15 -13.36
CA ALA A 375 -13.03 0.99 -13.44
C ALA A 375 -13.67 0.86 -14.82
N VAL A 376 -14.24 1.96 -15.34
CA VAL A 376 -14.92 1.96 -16.65
C VAL A 376 -13.96 1.63 -17.79
N ILE A 377 -12.80 2.31 -17.85
CA ILE A 377 -11.82 2.06 -18.89
C ILE A 377 -11.23 0.65 -18.79
N SER A 378 -10.93 0.16 -17.59
CA SER A 378 -10.44 -1.21 -17.39
C SER A 378 -11.46 -2.25 -17.86
N ILE A 379 -12.75 -2.09 -17.53
CA ILE A 379 -13.81 -3.00 -17.99
C ILE A 379 -13.91 -3.00 -19.52
N ILE A 380 -13.86 -1.83 -20.16
CA ILE A 380 -13.92 -1.71 -21.63
C ILE A 380 -12.71 -2.37 -22.28
N LEU A 381 -11.52 -2.11 -21.78
CA LEU A 381 -10.29 -2.63 -22.39
C LEU A 381 -10.08 -4.13 -22.13
N VAL A 382 -10.49 -4.62 -20.97
CA VAL A 382 -10.38 -6.05 -20.62
C VAL A 382 -11.40 -6.88 -21.39
N GLY A 383 -12.66 -6.45 -21.42
CA GLY A 383 -13.77 -7.18 -22.04
C GLY A 383 -13.90 -6.89 -23.53
N PRO A 384 -14.63 -5.83 -23.95
CA PRO A 384 -14.90 -5.58 -25.38
C PRO A 384 -13.67 -5.46 -26.26
N ALA A 385 -12.56 -4.87 -25.76
CA ALA A 385 -11.32 -4.75 -26.54
C ALA A 385 -10.41 -5.98 -26.45
N GLY A 386 -10.72 -6.97 -25.61
CA GLY A 386 -9.98 -8.24 -25.52
C GLY A 386 -8.53 -8.13 -25.04
N MET A 387 -8.15 -7.03 -24.38
CA MET A 387 -6.75 -6.79 -23.96
C MET A 387 -6.34 -7.59 -22.70
N GLY A 388 -7.27 -8.31 -22.08
CA GLY A 388 -6.99 -9.11 -20.89
C GLY A 388 -6.36 -8.31 -19.75
N VAL A 389 -5.37 -8.90 -19.06
CA VAL A 389 -4.67 -8.25 -17.93
C VAL A 389 -4.05 -6.90 -18.33
N THR A 390 -3.53 -6.79 -19.56
CA THR A 390 -2.95 -5.53 -20.07
C THR A 390 -3.96 -4.40 -20.07
N GLY A 391 -5.23 -4.69 -20.43
CA GLY A 391 -6.31 -3.71 -20.47
C GLY A 391 -6.59 -3.06 -19.11
N ALA A 392 -6.57 -3.83 -18.02
CA ALA A 392 -6.71 -3.30 -16.66
C ALA A 392 -5.58 -2.31 -16.33
N LEU A 393 -4.35 -2.66 -16.66
CA LEU A 393 -3.17 -1.83 -16.37
C LEU A 393 -3.10 -0.56 -17.23
N VAL A 394 -3.57 -0.61 -18.46
CA VAL A 394 -3.75 0.58 -19.32
C VAL A 394 -4.83 1.49 -18.75
N GLY A 395 -5.94 0.93 -18.24
CA GLY A 395 -6.98 1.69 -17.53
C GLY A 395 -6.42 2.44 -16.34
N THR A 396 -5.58 1.79 -15.53
CA THR A 396 -4.86 2.40 -14.42
C THR A 396 -3.93 3.51 -14.92
N THR A 397 -3.16 3.30 -15.99
CA THR A 397 -2.32 4.34 -16.59
C THR A 397 -3.15 5.57 -16.98
N ALA A 398 -4.29 5.36 -17.65
CA ALA A 398 -5.19 6.46 -18.05
C ALA A 398 -5.73 7.24 -16.84
N SER A 399 -6.07 6.55 -15.75
CA SER A 399 -6.55 7.20 -14.52
C SER A 399 -5.47 8.04 -13.81
N LEU A 400 -4.20 7.65 -13.91
CA LEU A 400 -3.08 8.42 -13.36
C LEU A 400 -2.89 9.76 -14.08
N PHE A 401 -3.24 9.88 -15.36
CA PHE A 401 -3.22 11.18 -16.06
C PHE A 401 -4.23 12.17 -15.47
N ILE A 402 -5.36 11.70 -14.94
CA ILE A 402 -6.31 12.56 -14.22
C ILE A 402 -5.65 13.13 -12.95
N MET A 403 -4.93 12.28 -12.21
CA MET A 403 -4.18 12.74 -11.04
C MET A 403 -3.15 13.80 -11.42
N LEU A 404 -2.38 13.58 -12.48
CA LEU A 404 -1.35 14.50 -12.96
C LEU A 404 -1.94 15.83 -13.48
N SER A 405 -3.18 15.82 -13.96
CA SER A 405 -3.84 17.04 -14.45
C SER A 405 -4.29 17.98 -13.32
N PHE A 406 -4.61 17.45 -12.15
CA PHE A 406 -5.20 18.20 -11.04
C PHE A 406 -4.20 18.55 -9.93
N ASP A 407 -3.51 17.55 -9.38
CA ASP A 407 -2.70 17.75 -8.16
C ASP A 407 -1.57 18.75 -8.34
N PRO A 408 -0.77 18.73 -9.43
CA PRO A 408 0.27 19.71 -9.62
C PRO A 408 -0.28 21.12 -9.76
N VAL A 409 -1.39 21.31 -10.51
CA VAL A 409 -2.00 22.62 -10.70
C VAL A 409 -2.47 23.19 -9.36
N LEU A 410 -3.10 22.35 -8.52
CA LEU A 410 -3.56 22.74 -7.19
C LEU A 410 -2.39 23.15 -6.29
N VAL A 411 -1.35 22.32 -6.19
CA VAL A 411 -0.18 22.58 -5.34
C VAL A 411 0.55 23.84 -5.79
N PHE A 412 0.78 23.99 -7.11
CA PHE A 412 1.49 25.17 -7.62
C PHE A 412 0.70 26.45 -7.43
N ARG A 413 -0.62 26.41 -7.56
CA ARG A 413 -1.49 27.56 -7.31
C ARG A 413 -1.53 27.95 -5.82
N GLU A 414 -1.77 26.98 -4.93
CA GLU A 414 -2.04 27.26 -3.50
C GLU A 414 -0.75 27.43 -2.67
N VAL A 415 0.35 26.74 -3.02
CA VAL A 415 1.57 26.76 -2.22
C VAL A 415 2.64 27.68 -2.80
N PHE A 416 2.80 27.70 -4.13
CA PHE A 416 3.84 28.47 -4.80
C PHE A 416 3.32 29.75 -5.49
N HIS A 417 2.00 29.89 -5.64
CA HIS A 417 1.35 31.00 -6.36
C HIS A 417 1.88 31.15 -7.80
N LYS A 418 2.18 30.03 -8.46
CA LYS A 418 2.75 29.93 -9.80
C LYS A 418 1.95 28.96 -10.69
N LYS A 419 2.18 29.03 -12.01
CA LYS A 419 1.68 28.03 -12.96
C LYS A 419 2.51 26.73 -12.86
N ALA A 420 1.87 25.57 -13.01
CA ALA A 420 2.53 24.26 -12.94
C ALA A 420 3.33 23.86 -14.20
N TRP A 421 3.47 24.77 -15.20
CA TRP A 421 4.10 24.43 -16.48
C TRP A 421 5.55 23.98 -16.35
N GLY A 422 6.33 24.65 -15.48
CA GLY A 422 7.71 24.27 -15.18
C GLY A 422 7.82 22.85 -14.60
N TYR A 423 6.88 22.50 -13.72
CA TYR A 423 6.78 21.15 -13.19
C TYR A 423 6.55 20.11 -14.29
N TYR A 424 5.57 20.33 -15.17
CA TYR A 424 5.26 19.36 -16.24
C TYR A 424 6.44 19.16 -17.19
N ARG A 425 7.13 20.22 -17.57
CA ARG A 425 8.33 20.12 -18.41
C ARG A 425 9.40 19.23 -17.77
N THR A 426 9.68 19.45 -16.49
CA THR A 426 10.66 18.67 -15.72
C THR A 426 10.21 17.23 -15.53
N TYR A 427 8.93 17.03 -15.17
CA TYR A 427 8.34 15.72 -14.95
C TYR A 427 8.36 14.85 -16.22
N LEU A 428 7.91 15.39 -17.35
CA LEU A 428 7.93 14.71 -18.64
C LEU A 428 9.35 14.42 -19.10
N GLY A 429 10.29 15.35 -18.86
CA GLY A 429 11.72 15.12 -19.12
C GLY A 429 12.27 13.94 -18.31
N TYR A 430 11.95 13.84 -17.04
CA TYR A 430 12.37 12.71 -16.20
C TYR A 430 11.69 11.39 -16.62
N LEU A 431 10.43 11.43 -16.98
CA LEU A 431 9.71 10.26 -17.47
C LEU A 431 10.29 9.76 -18.80
N ALA A 432 10.56 10.67 -19.74
CA ALA A 432 11.19 10.36 -21.02
C ALA A 432 12.61 9.79 -20.84
N LEU A 433 13.40 10.38 -19.93
CA LEU A 433 14.74 9.88 -19.62
C LEU A 433 14.68 8.48 -19.00
N THR A 434 13.70 8.23 -18.11
CA THR A 434 13.49 6.89 -17.53
C THR A 434 13.09 5.88 -18.58
N ALA A 435 12.20 6.25 -19.50
CA ALA A 435 11.79 5.38 -20.61
C ALA A 435 12.95 5.08 -21.56
N ALA A 436 13.75 6.09 -21.92
CA ALA A 436 14.94 5.92 -22.78
C ALA A 436 16.00 5.03 -22.09
N THR A 437 16.25 5.27 -20.80
CA THR A 437 17.18 4.43 -20.02
C THR A 437 16.66 3.00 -19.89
N GLY A 438 15.36 2.82 -19.64
CA GLY A 438 14.74 1.51 -19.57
C GLY A 438 14.83 0.75 -20.90
N ALA A 439 14.59 1.43 -22.03
CA ALA A 439 14.76 0.87 -23.37
C ALA A 439 16.22 0.46 -23.63
N LEU A 440 17.19 1.28 -23.23
CA LEU A 440 18.61 0.93 -23.32
C LEU A 440 18.94 -0.33 -22.52
N VAL A 441 18.50 -0.39 -21.25
CA VAL A 441 18.71 -1.60 -20.42
C VAL A 441 18.03 -2.81 -21.04
N TYR A 442 16.81 -2.65 -21.56
CA TYR A 442 16.08 -3.73 -22.22
C TYR A 442 16.88 -4.31 -23.39
N VAL A 443 17.45 -3.47 -24.27
CA VAL A 443 18.31 -3.92 -25.36
C VAL A 443 19.55 -4.64 -24.85
N LEU A 444 20.19 -4.14 -23.79
CA LEU A 444 21.39 -4.75 -23.21
C LEU A 444 21.13 -6.13 -22.57
N VAL A 445 19.90 -6.37 -22.13
CA VAL A 445 19.54 -7.65 -21.50
C VAL A 445 18.94 -8.67 -22.48
N LEU A 446 18.71 -8.34 -23.74
CA LEU A 446 18.18 -9.27 -24.76
C LEU A 446 18.98 -10.59 -24.87
N PRO A 447 20.33 -10.58 -24.83
CA PRO A 447 21.12 -11.81 -24.88
C PRO A 447 20.91 -12.74 -23.67
N PHE A 448 20.38 -12.21 -22.56
CA PHE A 448 20.18 -12.93 -21.30
C PHE A 448 18.69 -13.28 -21.11
N SER A 449 18.05 -13.89 -22.11
CA SER A 449 16.60 -14.12 -22.16
C SER A 449 16.12 -15.34 -21.39
N GLU A 450 16.99 -16.33 -21.13
CA GLU A 450 16.63 -17.54 -20.40
C GLU A 450 16.34 -17.25 -18.92
N TYR A 451 15.33 -17.92 -18.35
CA TYR A 451 14.93 -17.79 -16.95
C TYR A 451 15.82 -18.60 -16.01
N THR A 452 17.08 -18.20 -15.92
CA THR A 452 18.09 -18.80 -15.03
C THR A 452 18.49 -17.84 -13.92
N VAL A 453 19.00 -18.39 -12.80
CA VAL A 453 19.51 -17.56 -11.69
C VAL A 453 20.68 -16.68 -12.16
N VAL A 454 21.52 -17.17 -13.07
CA VAL A 454 22.66 -16.40 -13.61
C VAL A 454 22.15 -15.20 -14.41
N ASN A 455 21.21 -15.41 -15.33
CA ASN A 455 20.66 -14.32 -16.14
C ASN A 455 19.87 -13.32 -15.27
N PHE A 456 19.18 -13.77 -14.23
CA PHE A 456 18.58 -12.87 -13.23
C PHE A 456 19.63 -11.97 -12.58
N LEU A 457 20.76 -12.53 -12.13
CA LEU A 457 21.83 -11.76 -11.48
C LEU A 457 22.48 -10.76 -12.47
N VAL A 458 22.69 -11.16 -13.72
CA VAL A 458 23.23 -10.28 -14.76
C VAL A 458 22.25 -9.13 -15.04
N ARG A 459 20.95 -9.42 -15.22
CA ARG A 459 19.92 -8.40 -15.40
C ARG A 459 19.81 -7.46 -14.22
N LEU A 460 19.86 -7.99 -13.00
CA LEU A 460 19.87 -7.20 -11.79
C LEU A 460 21.07 -6.27 -11.72
N LEU A 461 22.27 -6.77 -12.06
CA LEU A 461 23.49 -5.98 -12.11
C LEU A 461 23.39 -4.85 -13.16
N LEU A 462 22.93 -5.17 -14.38
CA LEU A 462 22.74 -4.16 -15.42
C LEU A 462 21.72 -3.10 -15.01
N CYS A 463 20.61 -3.49 -14.39
CA CYS A 463 19.63 -2.55 -13.83
C CYS A 463 20.23 -1.68 -12.70
N LEU A 464 21.15 -2.20 -11.91
CA LEU A 464 21.83 -1.42 -10.87
C LEU A 464 22.85 -0.45 -11.44
N VAL A 465 23.62 -0.88 -12.41
CA VAL A 465 24.78 -0.11 -12.93
C VAL A 465 24.37 0.90 -14.00
N VAL A 466 23.60 0.48 -15.01
CA VAL A 466 23.36 1.31 -16.21
C VAL A 466 22.52 2.55 -15.90
N PRO A 467 21.33 2.46 -15.26
CA PRO A 467 20.54 3.66 -14.94
C PRO A 467 21.30 4.61 -14.01
N ASN A 468 21.88 4.08 -12.93
CA ASN A 468 22.58 4.91 -11.95
C ASN A 468 23.85 5.52 -12.53
N GLY A 469 24.62 4.79 -13.34
CA GLY A 469 25.80 5.30 -14.01
C GLY A 469 25.47 6.38 -15.04
N LEU A 470 24.46 6.15 -15.90
CA LEU A 470 24.00 7.12 -16.89
C LEU A 470 23.50 8.41 -16.23
N TRP A 471 22.61 8.27 -15.23
CA TRP A 471 22.07 9.43 -14.52
C TRP A 471 23.13 10.16 -13.70
N PHE A 472 24.09 9.44 -13.12
CA PHE A 472 25.26 10.06 -12.48
C PHE A 472 26.04 10.92 -13.47
N LEU A 473 26.34 10.41 -14.67
CA LEU A 473 27.08 11.16 -15.69
C LEU A 473 26.32 12.40 -16.16
N LEU A 474 24.99 12.29 -16.34
CA LEU A 474 24.14 13.39 -16.79
C LEU A 474 23.97 14.46 -15.70
N PHE A 475 23.80 14.07 -14.43
CA PHE A 475 23.43 14.99 -13.35
C PHE A 475 24.54 15.31 -12.36
N ARG A 476 25.79 14.82 -12.55
CA ARG A 476 26.92 15.02 -11.62
C ARG A 476 27.20 16.48 -11.25
N LYS A 477 26.84 17.45 -12.12
CA LYS A 477 26.97 18.89 -11.88
C LYS A 477 25.67 19.57 -11.46
N ASN A 478 24.56 18.83 -11.39
CA ASN A 478 23.26 19.38 -11.04
C ASN A 478 23.16 19.58 -9.51
N GLU A 479 22.69 20.75 -9.08
CA GLU A 479 22.57 21.11 -7.67
C GLU A 479 21.67 20.13 -6.88
N ASN A 480 20.60 19.63 -7.49
CA ASN A 480 19.71 18.65 -6.85
C ASN A 480 20.42 17.31 -6.60
N PHE A 481 21.28 16.90 -7.54
CA PHE A 481 22.09 15.69 -7.37
C PHE A 481 23.16 15.87 -6.29
N LEU A 482 23.86 17.00 -6.28
CA LEU A 482 24.88 17.29 -5.27
C LEU A 482 24.25 17.27 -3.87
N TYR A 483 23.08 17.88 -3.69
CA TYR A 483 22.35 17.82 -2.44
C TYR A 483 21.96 16.39 -2.03
N LEU A 484 21.45 15.59 -2.97
CA LEU A 484 21.07 14.18 -2.71
C LEU A 484 22.30 13.36 -2.29
N ARG A 485 23.40 13.52 -2.99
CA ARG A 485 24.68 12.87 -2.68
C ARG A 485 25.17 13.23 -1.27
N ASP A 486 25.21 14.53 -0.95
CA ASP A 486 25.74 15.01 0.34
C ASP A 486 24.83 14.56 1.50
N THR A 487 23.51 14.53 1.28
CA THR A 487 22.55 13.99 2.25
C THR A 487 22.77 12.48 2.47
N ALA A 488 22.96 11.70 1.40
CA ALA A 488 23.23 10.27 1.49
C ALA A 488 24.55 9.97 2.24
N PHE A 489 25.62 10.73 1.93
CA PHE A 489 26.91 10.62 2.66
C PHE A 489 26.77 11.02 4.12
N GLY A 490 26.00 12.06 4.44
CA GLY A 490 25.72 12.47 5.82
C GLY A 490 25.03 11.37 6.64
N ILE A 491 24.03 10.71 6.06
CA ILE A 491 23.33 9.58 6.69
C ILE A 491 24.29 8.40 6.91
N LEU A 492 25.09 8.03 5.91
CA LEU A 492 26.06 6.94 6.01
C LEU A 492 27.13 7.22 7.09
N HIS A 493 27.60 8.46 7.18
CA HIS A 493 28.58 8.86 8.19
C HIS A 493 27.97 8.82 9.61
N GLY A 494 26.72 9.25 9.76
CA GLY A 494 25.96 9.16 10.99
C GLY A 494 25.74 7.72 11.47
N LEU A 495 25.44 6.81 10.55
CA LEU A 495 25.31 5.37 10.83
C LEU A 495 26.66 4.77 11.26
N LYS A 496 27.77 5.04 10.53
CA LYS A 496 29.12 4.58 10.91
C LYS A 496 29.52 5.04 12.30
N LYS A 497 29.15 6.28 12.70
CA LYS A 497 29.44 6.82 14.03
C LYS A 497 28.62 6.14 15.13
N LYS A 498 27.39 5.71 14.84
CA LYS A 498 26.57 4.92 15.77
C LYS A 498 27.08 3.49 15.95
N PHE A 499 27.51 2.82 14.88
CA PHE A 499 28.08 1.46 14.96
C PHE A 499 29.49 1.43 15.60
N ARG A 500 30.20 2.54 15.64
CA ARG A 500 31.49 2.65 16.34
C ARG A 500 31.35 2.90 17.85
N LYS A 501 30.14 3.20 18.34
CA LYS A 501 29.85 3.48 19.77
C LYS A 501 29.14 2.34 20.47
N VAL A 502 28.85 1.24 19.76
CA VAL A 502 28.37 -0.05 20.27
C VAL A 502 29.53 -1.06 20.18
#